data_8ff8eedb7d1f86502d68f0c292476c6e
#
_entry.id   8ff8eedb7d1f86502d68f0c292476c6e
#
_cell.length_a   1.000
_cell.length_b   1.000
_cell.length_c   1.000
_cell.angle_alpha   90.00
_cell.angle_beta   90.00
_cell.angle_gamma   90.00
#
_symmetry.space_group_name_H-M   'P 1'
#
loop_
_entity.id
_entity.type
_entity.pdbx_description
1 polymer ?
#
loop_
_entity_poly.entity_id
_entity_poly.type
_entity_poly.pdbx_seq_one_letter_code
_entity_poly.pdbx_strand_id
1 'polypeptide(L)'
;YALSSGGPVITPDCPVLQLTPIAPHSLASRALVFSDREPVTIFPATPERLMMVVDGSAGCYVWPEDRVLIRRSDHPVRFVRLADHEFFQVLRNKLGWGLPHIAKPERE
;
A
#
# COMPACT_ATOMS: atom_id res chain seq x y z
N TYR A 1 -3.90 2.25 0.79
CA TYR A 1 -3.93 2.39 -0.67
C TYR A 1 -3.44 1.13 -1.38
N ALA A 2 -2.30 0.57 -0.96
CA ALA A 2 -1.76 -0.64 -1.57
C ALA A 2 -2.71 -1.84 -1.42
N LEU A 3 -3.37 -1.98 -0.27
CA LEU A 3 -4.33 -3.04 -0.03
C LEU A 3 -5.51 -2.99 -1.01
N SER A 4 -6.07 -1.79 -1.27
CA SER A 4 -7.17 -1.62 -2.24
C SER A 4 -6.77 -1.91 -3.68
N SER A 5 -5.48 -1.85 -3.98
CA SER A 5 -4.89 -2.16 -5.29
C SER A 5 -4.42 -3.63 -5.39
N GLY A 6 -4.80 -4.48 -4.45
CA GLY A 6 -4.44 -5.90 -4.44
C GLY A 6 -3.05 -6.21 -3.90
N GLY A 7 -2.43 -5.27 -3.20
CA GLY A 7 -1.18 -5.50 -2.48
C GLY A 7 -1.37 -6.38 -1.25
N PRO A 8 -0.31 -7.04 -0.76
CA PRO A 8 -0.38 -7.88 0.44
C PRO A 8 -0.62 -7.06 1.70
N VAL A 9 -1.23 -7.70 2.68
CA VAL A 9 -1.26 -7.18 4.06
C VAL A 9 0.12 -7.35 4.67
N ILE A 10 0.65 -6.26 5.21
CA ILE A 10 1.96 -6.25 5.88
C ILE A 10 1.73 -5.91 7.35
N THR A 11 2.35 -6.70 8.23
CA THR A 11 2.28 -6.45 9.68
C THR A 11 3.08 -5.20 10.04
N PRO A 12 2.67 -4.45 11.07
CA PRO A 12 3.31 -3.18 11.45
C PRO A 12 4.80 -3.30 11.82
N ASP A 13 5.21 -4.49 12.26
CA ASP A 13 6.58 -4.73 12.72
C ASP A 13 7.56 -5.05 11.58
N CYS A 14 7.07 -5.19 10.35
CA CYS A 14 7.91 -5.48 9.19
C CYS A 14 8.54 -4.18 8.66
N PRO A 15 9.89 -4.06 8.69
CA PRO A 15 10.60 -2.89 8.17
C PRO A 15 10.75 -2.99 6.63
N VAL A 16 9.65 -2.77 5.91
CA VAL A 16 9.58 -2.93 4.47
C VAL A 16 8.90 -1.75 3.79
N LEU A 17 9.19 -1.59 2.52
CA LEU A 17 8.45 -0.77 1.57
C LEU A 17 7.69 -1.70 0.62
N GLN A 18 6.55 -1.24 0.14
CA GLN A 18 5.71 -1.97 -0.80
C GLN A 18 5.47 -1.14 -2.05
N LEU A 19 5.71 -1.73 -3.19
CA LEU A 19 5.38 -1.18 -4.50
C LEU A 19 4.23 -2.01 -5.09
N THR A 20 3.09 -1.37 -5.32
CA THR A 20 1.90 -2.03 -5.86
C THR A 20 1.48 -1.37 -7.16
N PRO A 21 1.54 -2.07 -8.30
CA PRO A 21 1.06 -1.55 -9.57
C PRO A 21 -0.45 -1.32 -9.54
N ILE A 22 -0.92 -0.20 -10.08
CA ILE A 22 -2.33 0.13 -10.23
C ILE A 22 -2.69 0.04 -11.70
N ALA A 23 -3.70 -0.77 -12.04
CA ALA A 23 -4.15 -1.00 -13.42
C ALA A 23 -3.00 -1.25 -14.42
N PRO A 24 -2.09 -2.19 -14.15
CA PRO A 24 -0.96 -2.44 -15.04
C PRO A 24 -1.44 -3.05 -16.36
N HIS A 25 -0.78 -2.69 -17.46
CA HIS A 25 -1.05 -3.30 -18.78
C HIS A 25 -0.56 -4.73 -18.90
N SER A 26 0.32 -5.18 -18.01
CA SER A 26 0.88 -6.53 -18.00
C SER A 26 0.16 -7.43 -17.00
N LEU A 27 -0.30 -8.60 -17.46
CA LEU A 27 -0.87 -9.64 -16.60
C LEU A 27 0.14 -10.25 -15.62
N ALA A 28 1.43 -10.09 -15.88
CA ALA A 28 2.51 -10.57 -15.03
C ALA A 28 2.89 -9.61 -13.89
N SER A 29 2.31 -8.41 -13.84
CA SER A 29 2.60 -7.43 -12.78
C SER A 29 2.18 -7.97 -11.42
N ARG A 30 3.07 -7.82 -10.44
CA ARG A 30 2.86 -8.21 -9.05
C ARG A 30 3.32 -7.11 -8.12
N ALA A 31 2.71 -7.05 -6.94
CA ALA A 31 3.22 -6.21 -5.87
C ALA A 31 4.59 -6.72 -5.42
N LEU A 32 5.51 -5.81 -5.20
CA LEU A 32 6.85 -6.08 -4.71
C LEU A 32 6.98 -5.56 -3.29
N VAL A 33 7.50 -6.40 -2.41
CA VAL A 33 7.84 -6.05 -1.03
C VAL A 33 9.35 -6.17 -0.87
N PHE A 34 10.00 -5.15 -0.33
CA PHE A 34 11.44 -5.10 -0.18
C PHE A 34 11.83 -4.37 1.12
N SER A 35 13.08 -4.52 1.53
CA SER A 35 13.59 -3.89 2.75
C SER A 35 13.48 -2.36 2.68
N ASP A 36 13.08 -1.72 3.77
CA ASP A 36 13.03 -0.25 3.90
C ASP A 36 14.43 0.38 4.06
N ARG A 37 15.48 -0.45 4.14
CA ARG A 37 16.89 0.00 4.22
C ARG A 37 17.45 0.41 2.87
N GLU A 38 16.86 -0.11 1.79
CA GLU A 38 17.30 0.16 0.43
C GLU A 38 16.46 1.29 -0.19
N PRO A 39 17.08 2.34 -0.70
CA PRO A 39 16.35 3.36 -1.42
C PRO A 39 15.88 2.84 -2.78
N VAL A 40 14.69 3.26 -3.20
CA VAL A 40 14.12 2.94 -4.50
C VAL A 40 14.09 4.20 -5.36
N THR A 41 14.59 4.10 -6.57
CA THR A 41 14.51 5.18 -7.54
C THR A 41 13.53 4.80 -8.64
N ILE A 42 12.55 5.65 -8.89
CA ILE A 42 11.58 5.51 -9.97
C ILE A 42 11.92 6.50 -11.07
N PHE A 43 11.95 5.99 -12.31
CA PHE A 43 12.15 6.78 -13.51
C PHE A 43 10.85 6.78 -14.31
N PRO A 44 10.34 7.96 -14.74
CA PRO A 44 9.28 8.00 -15.72
C PRO A 44 9.71 7.29 -17.02
N ALA A 45 8.87 6.39 -17.52
CA ALA A 45 9.12 5.66 -18.76
C ALA A 45 8.24 6.18 -19.92
N THR A 46 7.82 7.43 -19.84
CA THR A 46 6.97 8.10 -20.84
C THR A 46 7.55 9.47 -21.18
N PRO A 47 7.39 9.96 -22.42
CA PRO A 47 7.79 11.31 -22.80
C PRO A 47 6.89 12.40 -22.21
N GLU A 48 5.78 12.02 -21.60
CA GLU A 48 4.83 12.94 -21.01
C GLU A 48 5.12 13.17 -19.53
N ARG A 49 4.76 14.35 -19.03
CA ARG A 49 4.81 14.63 -17.60
C ARG A 49 3.79 13.77 -16.86
N LEU A 50 4.17 13.27 -15.70
CA LEU A 50 3.32 12.52 -14.80
C LEU A 50 2.93 13.37 -13.59
N MET A 51 1.83 12.99 -12.93
CA MET A 51 1.43 13.56 -11.65
C MET A 51 1.82 12.61 -10.53
N MET A 52 2.66 13.05 -9.62
CA MET A 52 2.93 12.36 -8.37
C MET A 52 1.99 12.90 -7.30
N VAL A 53 1.25 12.01 -6.63
CA VAL A 53 0.33 12.34 -5.53
C VAL A 53 0.81 11.64 -4.27
N VAL A 54 0.84 12.37 -3.16
CA VAL A 54 1.23 11.85 -1.85
C VAL A 54 0.01 11.82 -0.94
N ASP A 55 -0.32 10.66 -0.40
CA ASP A 55 -1.46 10.42 0.51
C ASP A 55 -2.80 11.01 0.04
N GLY A 56 -3.07 10.90 -1.26
CA GLY A 56 -4.29 11.45 -1.85
C GLY A 56 -4.36 12.97 -1.92
N SER A 57 -3.32 13.66 -1.46
CA SER A 57 -3.21 15.12 -1.53
C SER A 57 -2.66 15.59 -2.87
N ALA A 58 -2.72 16.90 -3.12
CA ALA A 58 -2.05 17.51 -4.27
C ALA A 58 -0.56 17.14 -4.24
N GLY A 59 -0.07 16.68 -5.37
CA GLY A 59 1.32 16.31 -5.57
C GLY A 59 2.07 17.33 -6.43
N CYS A 60 3.09 16.87 -7.10
CA CYS A 60 3.85 17.65 -8.06
C CYS A 60 3.89 16.94 -9.42
N TYR A 61 4.24 17.67 -10.45
CA TYR A 61 4.56 17.07 -11.74
C TYR A 61 5.96 16.48 -11.72
N VAL A 62 6.09 15.32 -12.36
CA VAL A 62 7.35 14.62 -12.58
C VAL A 62 7.57 14.57 -14.09
N TRP A 63 8.69 15.08 -14.55
CA TRP A 63 9.07 15.15 -15.95
C TRP A 63 9.88 13.91 -16.35
N PRO A 64 10.02 13.61 -17.65
CA PRO A 64 10.75 12.41 -18.12
C PRO A 64 12.20 12.31 -17.62
N GLU A 65 12.86 13.45 -17.40
CA GLU A 65 14.24 13.55 -16.91
C GLU A 65 14.37 13.48 -15.39
N ASP A 66 13.22 13.58 -14.67
CA ASP A 66 13.20 13.55 -13.22
C ASP A 66 13.41 12.14 -12.66
N ARG A 67 13.80 12.10 -11.41
CA ARG A 67 13.96 10.87 -10.62
C ARG A 67 13.22 11.03 -9.31
N VAL A 68 12.35 10.07 -9.00
CA VAL A 68 11.66 10.01 -7.72
C VAL A 68 12.40 9.04 -6.82
N LEU A 69 13.07 9.56 -5.80
CA LEU A 69 13.77 8.76 -4.81
C LEU A 69 12.86 8.52 -3.61
N ILE A 70 12.59 7.25 -3.32
CA ILE A 70 11.79 6.81 -2.18
C ILE A 70 12.71 6.14 -1.18
N ARG A 71 12.69 6.58 0.05
CA ARG A 71 13.44 6.01 1.16
C ARG A 71 12.67 6.12 2.46
N ARG A 72 13.05 5.31 3.44
CA ARG A 72 12.55 5.46 4.80
C ARG A 72 12.92 6.84 5.34
N SER A 73 11.96 7.48 6.02
CA SER A 73 12.19 8.74 6.73
C SER A 73 12.92 8.50 8.05
N ASP A 74 13.81 9.42 8.39
CA ASP A 74 14.47 9.46 9.71
C ASP A 74 13.50 9.96 10.81
N HIS A 75 12.34 10.48 10.41
CA HIS A 75 11.30 10.99 11.30
C HIS A 75 10.08 10.06 11.28
N PRO A 76 9.92 9.16 12.29
CA PRO A 76 8.76 8.28 12.34
C PRO A 76 7.50 9.05 12.73
N VAL A 77 6.38 8.66 12.13
CA VAL A 77 5.05 9.06 12.59
C VAL A 77 4.63 8.13 13.73
N ARG A 78 4.16 8.70 14.83
CA ARG A 78 3.69 7.95 16.00
C ARG A 78 2.18 7.93 16.02
N PHE A 79 1.60 6.75 16.02
CA PHE A 79 0.17 6.54 16.21
C PHE A 79 -0.14 6.20 17.66
N VAL A 80 -1.10 6.90 18.25
CA VAL A 80 -1.62 6.54 19.57
C VAL A 80 -2.60 5.39 19.38
N ARG A 81 -2.36 4.27 20.08
CA ARG A 81 -3.29 3.14 20.16
C ARG A 81 -3.89 3.09 21.54
N LEU A 82 -5.21 3.02 21.64
CA LEU A 82 -5.91 2.69 22.86
C LEU A 82 -5.84 1.16 23.05
N ALA A 83 -5.78 0.71 24.30
CA ALA A 83 -5.24 -0.56 24.77
C ALA A 83 -5.77 -1.87 24.14
N ASP A 84 -6.89 -1.91 23.44
CA ASP A 84 -7.54 -3.17 23.06
C ASP A 84 -7.62 -3.46 21.56
N HIS A 85 -6.79 -2.80 20.73
CA HIS A 85 -6.81 -3.01 19.29
C HIS A 85 -5.57 -3.77 18.84
N GLU A 86 -5.60 -5.09 18.96
CA GLU A 86 -4.60 -5.94 18.32
C GLU A 86 -4.76 -5.89 16.80
N PHE A 87 -3.65 -5.77 16.09
CA PHE A 87 -3.61 -5.68 14.63
C PHE A 87 -4.43 -6.78 13.93
N PHE A 88 -4.24 -8.03 14.35
CA PHE A 88 -4.94 -9.17 13.74
C PHE A 88 -6.43 -9.21 14.02
N GLN A 89 -6.86 -8.70 15.18
CA GLN A 89 -8.29 -8.59 15.50
C GLN A 89 -8.96 -7.54 14.61
N VAL A 90 -8.32 -6.38 14.46
CA VAL A 90 -8.82 -5.33 13.56
C VAL A 90 -8.86 -5.83 12.12
N LEU A 91 -7.83 -6.52 11.67
CA LEU A 91 -7.73 -7.08 10.33
C LEU A 91 -8.84 -8.09 10.06
N ARG A 92 -9.07 -9.03 10.98
CA ARG A 92 -10.16 -10.02 10.91
C ARG A 92 -11.52 -9.34 10.77
N ASN A 93 -11.79 -8.35 11.62
CA ASN A 93 -13.06 -7.64 11.61
C ASN A 93 -13.28 -6.83 10.32
N LYS A 94 -12.21 -6.18 9.81
CA LYS A 94 -12.29 -5.35 8.61
C LYS A 94 -12.38 -6.15 7.32
N LEU A 95 -11.70 -7.31 7.25
CA LEU A 95 -11.66 -8.16 6.05
C LEU A 95 -12.64 -9.35 6.14
N GLY A 96 -13.33 -9.53 7.25
CA GLY A 96 -14.27 -10.65 7.44
C GLY A 96 -13.58 -12.02 7.52
N TRP A 97 -12.28 -12.09 7.82
CA TRP A 97 -11.55 -13.34 7.87
C TRP A 97 -11.92 -14.18 9.08
N GLY A 98 -12.25 -15.45 8.84
CA GLY A 98 -12.62 -16.39 9.90
C GLY A 98 -13.97 -16.09 10.56
N LEU A 99 -14.78 -15.22 10.00
CA LEU A 99 -16.18 -15.11 10.40
C LEU A 99 -16.96 -16.28 9.80
N PRO A 100 -17.84 -16.96 10.57
CA PRO A 100 -18.68 -18.00 10.03
C PRO A 100 -19.55 -17.40 8.91
N HIS A 101 -19.60 -18.08 7.78
CA HIS A 101 -20.56 -17.75 6.72
C HIS A 101 -21.95 -18.03 7.29
N ILE A 102 -22.60 -17.02 7.82
CA ILE A 102 -24.02 -17.11 8.19
C ILE A 102 -24.76 -17.16 6.87
N ALA A 103 -25.10 -18.35 6.42
CA ALA A 103 -26.04 -18.53 5.34
C ALA A 103 -27.32 -17.75 5.73
N LYS A 104 -27.71 -16.79 4.89
CA LYS A 104 -29.01 -16.12 5.09
C LYS A 104 -30.07 -17.21 5.12
N PRO A 105 -30.96 -17.24 6.13
CA PRO A 105 -32.08 -18.15 6.09
C PRO A 105 -32.86 -17.86 4.81
N GLU A 106 -33.10 -18.92 4.03
CA GLU A 106 -34.01 -18.87 2.89
C GLU A 106 -35.36 -18.40 3.44
N ARG A 107 -35.86 -17.31 2.91
CA ARG A 107 -37.22 -16.85 3.20
C ARG A 107 -38.18 -17.77 2.48
N GLU A 108 -38.90 -18.60 3.23
CA GLU A 108 -40.11 -19.26 2.76
C GLU A 108 -41.21 -18.23 2.43
#